data_13d29b068db1a511db71cef8febe6039
#
_entry.id   13d29b068db1a511db71cef8febe6039
#
_cell.length_a   1.000
_cell.length_b   1.000
_cell.length_c   1.000
_cell.angle_alpha   90.00
_cell.angle_beta   90.00
_cell.angle_gamma   90.00
#
_symmetry.space_group_name_H-M   'P 1'
#
loop_
_entity.id
_entity.type
_entity.pdbx_description
1 polymer ?
#
loop_
_entity_poly.entity_id
_entity_poly.type
_entity_poly.pdbx_seq_one_letter_code
_entity_poly.pdbx_strand_id
1 'polypeptide(L)'
;MQPLKEKDETKLKEFDVVLTNPPFGEDRKYEPKNDADRDIIEMYELWNVARSGNWIDLGLVFLENAYRILKENGRMGIILSNSIASVDRWNAAREWLLKHMRVVALFDLPPDIFADTGVNTTMIVAYKPEQKELEKLQNKNYEIFVKDIKNIGYEVRTSKRVKYFNPVYKIDNETFNIEVDENGNPKLDEDFTDTIRDFKKWCLGQEEKLKDLFLD
;
A
#
# COMPACT_ATOMS: atom_id res chain seq x y z
N MET A 1 12.75 10.98 1.31
CA MET A 1 12.19 11.52 0.04
C MET A 1 11.40 12.77 0.39
N GLN A 2 11.35 13.72 -0.50
CA GLN A 2 10.67 15.01 -0.35
C GLN A 2 9.52 15.09 -1.35
N PRO A 3 8.60 16.05 -1.23
CA PRO A 3 7.65 16.37 -2.29
C PRO A 3 8.34 16.55 -3.63
N LEU A 4 7.65 16.22 -4.72
CA LEU A 4 8.17 16.44 -6.08
C LEU A 4 8.34 17.93 -6.31
N LYS A 5 9.53 18.35 -6.72
CA LYS A 5 9.87 19.78 -6.89
C LYS A 5 9.36 20.38 -8.20
N GLU A 6 8.98 19.53 -9.17
CA GLU A 6 8.43 20.00 -10.43
C GLU A 6 6.99 20.50 -10.23
N LYS A 7 6.79 21.78 -10.53
CA LYS A 7 5.50 22.45 -10.39
C LYS A 7 4.57 22.16 -11.57
N ASP A 8 5.14 21.87 -12.73
CA ASP A 8 4.41 21.57 -13.95
C ASP A 8 4.28 20.04 -14.09
N GLU A 9 3.10 19.51 -13.79
CA GLU A 9 2.83 18.07 -13.83
C GLU A 9 3.09 17.46 -15.21
N THR A 10 2.95 18.23 -16.28
CA THR A 10 3.21 17.76 -17.66
C THR A 10 4.69 17.43 -17.91
N LYS A 11 5.59 17.89 -17.05
CA LYS A 11 7.02 17.60 -17.10
C LYS A 11 7.43 16.43 -16.19
N LEU A 12 6.53 15.89 -15.39
CA LEU A 12 6.81 14.72 -14.60
C LEU A 12 6.96 13.50 -15.52
N LYS A 13 7.96 12.67 -15.23
CA LYS A 13 8.08 11.39 -15.90
C LYS A 13 6.98 10.47 -15.39
N GLU A 14 6.20 9.91 -16.30
CA GLU A 14 5.09 9.03 -16.00
C GLU A 14 5.50 7.55 -16.05
N PHE A 15 4.85 6.74 -15.20
CA PHE A 15 5.13 5.31 -15.05
C PHE A 15 3.84 4.49 -15.12
N ASP A 16 3.98 3.27 -15.64
CA ASP A 16 2.88 2.31 -15.71
C ASP A 16 2.63 1.63 -14.35
N VAL A 17 3.67 1.53 -13.51
CA VAL A 17 3.61 0.93 -12.18
C VAL A 17 4.43 1.75 -11.19
N VAL A 18 3.84 2.05 -10.03
CA VAL A 18 4.53 2.65 -8.89
C VAL A 18 4.34 1.76 -7.67
N LEU A 19 5.45 1.24 -7.15
CA LEU A 19 5.49 0.50 -5.89
C LEU A 19 6.29 1.31 -4.88
N THR A 20 5.74 1.57 -3.70
CA THR A 20 6.40 2.37 -2.68
C THR A 20 6.07 1.92 -1.27
N ASN A 21 7.10 1.94 -0.42
CA ASN A 21 7.01 1.68 1.00
C ASN A 21 7.56 2.91 1.74
N PRO A 22 6.71 3.90 2.04
CA PRO A 22 7.10 5.10 2.77
C PRO A 22 7.60 4.77 4.18
N PRO A 23 8.44 5.63 4.79
CA PRO A 23 8.89 5.43 6.16
C PRO A 23 7.73 5.47 7.16
N PHE A 24 7.80 4.59 8.17
CA PHE A 24 6.85 4.51 9.28
C PHE A 24 7.47 5.01 10.58
N GLY A 25 6.65 5.30 11.59
CA GLY A 25 7.09 5.63 12.93
C GLY A 25 7.18 7.14 13.21
N GLU A 26 8.11 7.53 14.08
CA GLU A 26 8.20 8.92 14.59
C GLU A 26 8.66 9.92 13.53
N ASP A 27 9.50 9.51 12.57
CA ASP A 27 10.07 10.36 11.51
C ASP A 27 9.13 10.56 10.30
N ARG A 28 7.87 10.19 10.44
CA ARG A 28 6.88 10.27 9.35
C ARG A 28 6.28 11.66 9.10
N LYS A 29 6.76 12.69 9.78
CA LYS A 29 6.27 14.06 9.60
C LYS A 29 7.08 14.78 8.54
N TYR A 30 6.37 15.35 7.57
CA TYR A 30 6.93 16.36 6.69
C TYR A 30 6.48 17.74 7.15
N GLU A 31 7.45 18.60 7.43
CA GLU A 31 7.24 20.00 7.78
C GLU A 31 8.13 20.85 6.86
N PRO A 32 7.55 21.83 6.12
CA PRO A 32 8.34 22.71 5.26
C PRO A 32 9.28 23.57 6.11
N LYS A 33 10.56 23.61 5.74
CA LYS A 33 11.62 24.28 6.50
C LYS A 33 11.84 25.74 6.09
N ASN A 34 11.38 26.11 4.91
CA ASN A 34 11.53 27.44 4.31
C ASN A 34 10.38 27.72 3.33
N ASP A 35 10.33 28.94 2.79
CA ASP A 35 9.26 29.35 1.86
C ASP A 35 9.25 28.52 0.58
N ALA A 36 10.42 28.13 0.05
CA ALA A 36 10.48 27.30 -1.15
C ALA A 36 9.91 25.88 -0.93
N ASP A 37 10.15 25.28 0.24
CA ASP A 37 9.55 24.00 0.62
C ASP A 37 8.04 24.16 0.81
N ARG A 38 7.60 25.29 1.36
CA ARG A 38 6.18 25.62 1.54
C ARG A 38 5.48 25.77 0.21
N ASP A 39 6.03 26.55 -0.71
CA ASP A 39 5.49 26.74 -2.06
C ASP A 39 5.28 25.41 -2.80
N ILE A 40 6.16 24.44 -2.57
CA ILE A 40 6.07 23.12 -3.19
C ILE A 40 4.96 22.29 -2.53
N ILE A 41 4.92 22.22 -1.19
CA ILE A 41 3.95 21.35 -0.53
C ILE A 41 2.51 21.91 -0.62
N GLU A 42 2.33 23.22 -0.74
CA GLU A 42 1.03 23.85 -0.92
C GLU A 42 0.36 23.52 -2.26
N MET A 43 1.12 23.00 -3.23
CA MET A 43 0.56 22.45 -4.47
C MET A 43 -0.10 21.09 -4.29
N TYR A 44 0.13 20.41 -3.17
CA TYR A 44 -0.44 19.10 -2.89
C TYR A 44 -1.85 19.24 -2.34
N GLU A 45 -2.78 18.53 -2.96
CA GLU A 45 -4.17 18.50 -2.49
C GLU A 45 -4.27 17.91 -1.08
N LEU A 46 -3.51 16.83 -0.81
CA LEU A 46 -3.48 16.19 0.50
C LEU A 46 -2.91 17.10 1.59
N TRP A 47 -1.95 17.98 1.26
CA TRP A 47 -1.53 19.03 2.18
C TRP A 47 -2.69 19.91 2.59
N ASN A 48 -3.51 20.33 1.63
CA ASN A 48 -4.61 21.27 1.88
C ASN A 48 -5.75 20.66 2.70
N VAL A 49 -5.98 19.34 2.58
CA VAL A 49 -7.13 18.67 3.21
C VAL A 49 -6.77 17.81 4.43
N ALA A 50 -5.51 17.34 4.56
CA ALA A 50 -5.14 16.36 5.57
C ALA A 50 -3.96 16.76 6.47
N ARG A 51 -3.40 17.97 6.34
CA ARG A 51 -2.34 18.45 7.23
C ARG A 51 -2.84 18.66 8.66
N SER A 52 -1.95 18.58 9.61
CA SER A 52 -2.17 18.92 11.01
C SER A 52 -1.28 20.10 11.39
N GLY A 53 -1.85 21.30 11.47
CA GLY A 53 -1.08 22.52 11.66
C GLY A 53 -0.07 22.75 10.53
N ASN A 54 1.24 22.74 10.85
CA ASN A 54 2.31 23.00 9.88
C ASN A 54 3.02 21.73 9.39
N TRP A 55 2.40 20.57 9.50
CA TRP A 55 2.99 19.30 9.06
C TRP A 55 1.95 18.35 8.46
N ILE A 56 2.41 17.43 7.63
CA ILE A 56 1.62 16.33 7.08
C ILE A 56 2.36 15.01 7.30
N ASP A 57 1.61 13.91 7.38
CA ASP A 57 2.20 12.58 7.39
C ASP A 57 2.91 12.31 6.05
N LEU A 58 4.16 11.87 6.14
CA LEU A 58 4.99 11.64 4.96
C LEU A 58 4.40 10.57 4.03
N GLY A 59 3.69 9.57 4.59
CA GLY A 59 2.96 8.57 3.80
C GLY A 59 1.94 9.19 2.85
N LEU A 60 1.28 10.30 3.24
CA LEU A 60 0.34 11.02 2.37
C LEU A 60 1.05 11.78 1.25
N VAL A 61 2.23 12.35 1.54
CA VAL A 61 3.07 12.96 0.50
C VAL A 61 3.48 11.92 -0.54
N PHE A 62 3.85 10.72 -0.09
CA PHE A 62 4.20 9.61 -0.98
C PHE A 62 2.99 9.12 -1.79
N LEU A 63 1.82 9.07 -1.17
CA LEU A 63 0.57 8.69 -1.84
C LEU A 63 0.27 9.64 -3.02
N GLU A 64 0.33 10.95 -2.78
CA GLU A 64 0.10 11.91 -3.85
C GLU A 64 1.24 11.94 -4.88
N ASN A 65 2.51 11.77 -4.46
CA ASN A 65 3.62 11.58 -5.39
C ASN A 65 3.37 10.41 -6.34
N ALA A 66 2.95 9.26 -5.80
CA ALA A 66 2.67 8.08 -6.60
C ALA A 66 1.56 8.35 -7.62
N TYR A 67 0.47 9.00 -7.20
CA TYR A 67 -0.62 9.39 -8.09
C TYR A 67 -0.17 10.34 -9.22
N ARG A 68 0.64 11.37 -8.89
CA ARG A 68 1.09 12.39 -9.85
C ARG A 68 2.01 11.85 -10.94
N ILE A 69 2.78 10.80 -10.63
CA ILE A 69 3.68 10.16 -11.60
C ILE A 69 3.09 8.92 -12.28
N LEU A 70 1.87 8.52 -11.95
CA LEU A 70 1.18 7.44 -12.63
C LEU A 70 0.53 7.92 -13.92
N LYS A 71 0.71 7.15 -15.00
CA LYS A 71 -0.10 7.26 -16.21
C LYS A 71 -1.57 6.93 -15.93
N GLU A 72 -2.45 7.35 -16.83
CA GLU A 72 -3.79 6.77 -16.90
C GLU A 72 -3.69 5.25 -17.06
N ASN A 73 -4.51 4.50 -16.33
CA ASN A 73 -4.47 3.05 -16.19
C ASN A 73 -3.18 2.50 -15.54
N GLY A 74 -2.30 3.37 -15.04
CA GLY A 74 -1.15 2.98 -14.23
C GLY A 74 -1.57 2.43 -12.86
N ARG A 75 -0.80 1.46 -12.35
CA ARG A 75 -1.07 0.71 -11.12
C ARG A 75 -0.18 1.18 -9.98
N MET A 76 -0.75 1.28 -8.80
CA MET A 76 -0.03 1.63 -7.59
C MET A 76 -0.13 0.52 -6.54
N GLY A 77 0.99 0.20 -5.91
CA GLY A 77 1.06 -0.50 -4.63
C GLY A 77 1.76 0.39 -3.61
N ILE A 78 1.08 0.75 -2.54
CA ILE A 78 1.63 1.56 -1.47
C ILE A 78 1.36 0.93 -0.12
N ILE A 79 2.39 0.93 0.75
CA ILE A 79 2.24 0.45 2.12
C ILE A 79 2.18 1.67 3.04
N LEU A 80 1.11 1.80 3.79
CA LEU A 80 0.89 2.89 4.74
C LEU A 80 0.64 2.34 6.15
N SER A 81 0.82 3.17 7.16
CA SER A 81 0.37 2.83 8.51
C SER A 81 -1.12 2.50 8.49
N ASN A 82 -1.55 1.48 9.23
CA ASN A 82 -2.96 1.08 9.35
C ASN A 82 -3.88 2.23 9.84
N SER A 83 -3.31 3.31 10.34
CA SER A 83 -4.03 4.55 10.62
C SER A 83 -4.85 5.07 9.44
N ILE A 84 -4.43 4.79 8.18
CA ILE A 84 -5.18 5.16 6.98
C ILE A 84 -6.56 4.50 6.95
N ALA A 85 -6.67 3.28 7.44
CA ALA A 85 -7.92 2.51 7.45
C ALA A 85 -8.84 2.83 8.63
N SER A 86 -8.31 3.24 9.79
CA SER A 86 -9.03 3.22 11.06
C SER A 86 -9.17 4.57 11.78
N VAL A 87 -8.30 5.56 11.50
CA VAL A 87 -8.27 6.81 12.26
C VAL A 87 -9.04 7.93 11.55
N ASP A 88 -9.93 8.60 12.29
CA ASP A 88 -10.82 9.65 11.74
C ASP A 88 -10.07 10.81 11.08
N ARG A 89 -8.93 11.24 11.65
CA ARG A 89 -8.14 12.32 11.06
C ARG A 89 -7.65 12.02 9.63
N TRP A 90 -7.66 10.76 9.21
CA TRP A 90 -7.27 10.33 7.88
C TRP A 90 -8.46 10.24 6.91
N ASN A 91 -9.65 10.61 7.36
CA ASN A 91 -10.85 10.55 6.52
C ASN A 91 -10.68 11.34 5.22
N ALA A 92 -10.16 12.57 5.31
CA ALA A 92 -9.91 13.41 4.13
C ALA A 92 -8.93 12.75 3.13
N ALA A 93 -7.94 11.99 3.62
CA ALA A 93 -7.02 11.26 2.75
C ALA A 93 -7.69 10.05 2.07
N ARG A 94 -8.60 9.35 2.77
CA ARG A 94 -9.40 8.26 2.18
C ARG A 94 -10.34 8.81 1.10
N GLU A 95 -11.03 9.90 1.38
CA GLU A 95 -11.91 10.57 0.42
C GLU A 95 -11.13 11.04 -0.81
N TRP A 96 -9.94 11.63 -0.60
CA TRP A 96 -9.06 12.01 -1.69
C TRP A 96 -8.65 10.81 -2.54
N LEU A 97 -8.24 9.70 -1.91
CA LEU A 97 -7.85 8.47 -2.61
C LEU A 97 -9.00 7.93 -3.47
N LEU A 98 -10.20 7.83 -2.90
CA LEU A 98 -11.39 7.33 -3.61
C LEU A 98 -11.88 8.29 -4.71
N LYS A 99 -11.60 9.58 -4.57
CA LYS A 99 -11.93 10.60 -5.58
C LYS A 99 -11.01 10.52 -6.80
N HIS A 100 -9.77 10.05 -6.65
CA HIS A 100 -8.75 10.09 -7.69
C HIS A 100 -8.37 8.72 -8.24
N MET A 101 -8.60 7.65 -7.49
CA MET A 101 -8.16 6.32 -7.83
C MET A 101 -9.24 5.25 -7.60
N ARG A 102 -9.16 4.19 -8.37
CA ARG A 102 -9.91 2.95 -8.12
C ARG A 102 -9.09 2.07 -7.17
N VAL A 103 -9.51 1.98 -5.93
CA VAL A 103 -8.93 1.02 -4.98
C VAL A 103 -9.38 -0.39 -5.37
N VAL A 104 -8.43 -1.30 -5.52
CA VAL A 104 -8.66 -2.67 -6.00
C VAL A 104 -8.53 -3.67 -4.86
N ALA A 105 -7.48 -3.52 -4.04
CA ALA A 105 -7.27 -4.40 -2.91
C ALA A 105 -6.66 -3.69 -1.70
N LEU A 106 -6.98 -4.22 -0.52
CA LEU A 106 -6.41 -3.84 0.77
C LEU A 106 -5.89 -5.12 1.46
N PHE A 107 -4.62 -5.10 1.85
CA PHE A 107 -3.99 -6.17 2.60
C PHE A 107 -3.54 -5.62 3.94
N ASP A 108 -4.12 -6.10 5.03
CA ASP A 108 -3.64 -5.79 6.36
C ASP A 108 -2.44 -6.67 6.68
N LEU A 109 -1.34 -6.02 7.06
CA LEU A 109 -0.06 -6.66 7.29
C LEU A 109 0.28 -6.64 8.78
N PRO A 110 0.80 -7.75 9.33
CA PRO A 110 1.12 -7.84 10.75
C PRO A 110 2.32 -6.95 11.12
N PRO A 111 2.48 -6.59 12.42
CA PRO A 111 3.51 -5.65 12.86
C PRO A 111 4.94 -6.15 12.61
N ASP A 112 5.17 -7.45 12.58
CA ASP A 112 6.50 -8.04 12.44
C ASP A 112 6.97 -8.20 10.99
N ILE A 113 6.15 -7.80 10.00
CA ILE A 113 6.54 -7.87 8.58
C ILE A 113 7.73 -6.95 8.26
N PHE A 114 7.90 -5.88 9.02
CA PHE A 114 9.06 -5.00 8.94
C PHE A 114 9.89 -5.10 10.20
N ALA A 115 11.14 -5.53 10.06
CA ALA A 115 12.04 -5.87 11.14
C ALA A 115 12.23 -4.78 12.22
N ASP A 116 12.14 -3.51 11.85
CA ASP A 116 12.51 -2.39 12.71
C ASP A 116 11.32 -1.65 13.32
N THR A 117 10.10 -2.05 13.00
CA THR A 117 8.90 -1.34 13.47
C THR A 117 7.81 -2.34 13.86
N GLY A 118 7.20 -2.14 15.03
CA GLY A 118 6.00 -2.87 15.46
C GLY A 118 4.70 -2.20 15.00
N VAL A 119 4.72 -1.48 13.87
CA VAL A 119 3.56 -0.77 13.33
C VAL A 119 2.78 -1.68 12.40
N ASN A 120 1.48 -1.83 12.68
CA ASN A 120 0.56 -2.45 11.73
C ASN A 120 0.46 -1.57 10.49
N THR A 121 0.52 -2.19 9.33
CA THR A 121 0.48 -1.49 8.04
C THR A 121 -0.60 -2.08 7.14
N THR A 122 -1.08 -1.27 6.21
CA THR A 122 -2.00 -1.69 5.16
C THR A 122 -1.35 -1.46 3.81
N MET A 123 -1.26 -2.50 2.99
CA MET A 123 -0.89 -2.36 1.59
C MET A 123 -2.15 -2.05 0.78
N ILE A 124 -2.12 -0.94 0.06
CA ILE A 124 -3.19 -0.49 -0.83
C ILE A 124 -2.76 -0.76 -2.26
N VAL A 125 -3.59 -1.49 -3.00
CA VAL A 125 -3.45 -1.68 -4.44
C VAL A 125 -4.55 -0.89 -5.14
N ALA A 126 -4.16 -0.02 -6.06
CA ALA A 126 -5.08 0.84 -6.78
C ALA A 126 -4.58 1.10 -8.22
N TYR A 127 -5.42 1.64 -9.08
CA TYR A 127 -5.00 2.19 -10.36
C TYR A 127 -5.62 3.57 -10.59
N LYS A 128 -5.00 4.36 -11.47
CA LYS A 128 -5.47 5.69 -11.88
C LYS A 128 -6.42 5.54 -13.07
N PRO A 129 -7.76 5.61 -12.87
CA PRO A 129 -8.71 5.44 -13.96
C PRO A 129 -8.68 6.67 -14.90
N GLU A 130 -9.14 6.47 -16.13
CA GLU A 130 -9.48 7.58 -17.00
C GLU A 130 -10.62 8.43 -16.39
N GLN A 131 -10.66 9.72 -16.72
CA GLN A 131 -11.64 10.65 -16.14
C GLN A 131 -13.10 10.17 -16.29
N LYS A 132 -13.46 9.65 -17.45
CA LYS A 132 -14.83 9.13 -17.73
C LYS A 132 -15.19 7.91 -16.88
N GLU A 133 -14.21 7.09 -16.57
CA GLU A 133 -14.36 5.92 -15.72
C GLU A 133 -14.48 6.35 -14.25
N LEU A 134 -13.64 7.27 -13.82
CA LEU A 134 -13.65 7.82 -12.47
C LEU A 134 -15.03 8.40 -12.11
N GLU A 135 -15.64 9.17 -13.01
CA GLU A 135 -16.99 9.72 -12.85
C GLU A 135 -18.05 8.60 -12.67
N LYS A 136 -17.92 7.49 -13.38
CA LYS A 136 -18.80 6.33 -13.20
C LYS A 136 -18.60 5.64 -11.86
N LEU A 137 -17.33 5.48 -11.43
CA LEU A 137 -16.96 4.84 -10.16
C LEU A 137 -17.46 5.64 -8.95
N GLN A 138 -17.46 6.97 -9.02
CA GLN A 138 -17.97 7.83 -7.96
C GLN A 138 -19.49 7.68 -7.72
N ASN A 139 -20.22 7.24 -8.72
CA ASN A 139 -21.68 7.06 -8.68
C ASN A 139 -22.11 5.61 -8.54
N LYS A 140 -21.19 4.66 -8.41
CA LYS A 140 -21.47 3.22 -8.37
C LYS A 140 -20.66 2.57 -7.25
N ASN A 141 -21.33 1.76 -6.44
CA ASN A 141 -20.63 0.87 -5.53
C ASN A 141 -19.83 -0.17 -6.31
N TYR A 142 -18.63 -0.44 -5.87
CA TYR A 142 -17.77 -1.46 -6.42
C TYR A 142 -17.13 -2.29 -5.32
N GLU A 143 -16.74 -3.50 -5.65
CA GLU A 143 -16.09 -4.41 -4.72
C GLU A 143 -14.59 -4.10 -4.60
N ILE A 144 -14.06 -4.32 -3.40
CA ILE A 144 -12.63 -4.25 -3.08
C ILE A 144 -12.24 -5.60 -2.49
N PHE A 145 -11.13 -6.17 -2.95
CA PHE A 145 -10.56 -7.36 -2.33
C PHE A 145 -9.89 -6.97 -1.02
N VAL A 146 -10.28 -7.63 0.08
CA VAL A 146 -9.69 -7.37 1.40
C VAL A 146 -9.16 -8.68 1.99
N LYS A 147 -7.93 -8.66 2.49
CA LYS A 147 -7.29 -9.82 3.12
C LYS A 147 -6.46 -9.39 4.32
N ASP A 148 -6.63 -10.10 5.42
CA ASP A 148 -5.79 -10.02 6.60
C ASP A 148 -4.67 -11.07 6.48
N ILE A 149 -3.41 -10.63 6.46
CA ILE A 149 -2.21 -11.47 6.42
C ILE A 149 -1.77 -11.71 7.86
N LYS A 150 -1.79 -12.96 8.29
CA LYS A 150 -1.42 -13.36 9.66
C LYS A 150 -0.05 -14.01 9.71
N ASN A 151 0.19 -14.94 8.79
CA ASN A 151 1.41 -15.72 8.73
C ASN A 151 2.33 -15.16 7.64
N ILE A 152 3.58 -14.90 8.01
CA ILE A 152 4.58 -14.28 7.12
C ILE A 152 5.77 -15.18 6.83
N GLY A 153 5.71 -16.44 7.29
CA GLY A 153 6.77 -17.44 7.06
C GLY A 153 7.96 -17.36 8.02
N TYR A 154 7.96 -16.40 8.94
CA TYR A 154 9.01 -16.27 9.95
C TYR A 154 8.48 -15.61 11.23
N GLU A 155 9.21 -15.84 12.33
CA GLU A 155 9.04 -15.11 13.58
C GLU A 155 10.27 -14.27 13.89
N VAL A 156 10.05 -13.10 14.51
CA VAL A 156 11.14 -12.22 14.95
C VAL A 156 11.43 -12.44 16.42
N ARG A 157 12.65 -12.84 16.75
CA ARG A 157 13.15 -12.94 18.12
C ARG A 157 14.26 -11.93 18.35
N THR A 158 14.23 -11.26 19.50
CA THR A 158 15.30 -10.34 19.89
C THR A 158 16.11 -10.95 21.02
N SER A 159 17.41 -11.09 20.84
CA SER A 159 18.35 -11.50 21.88
C SER A 159 19.56 -10.58 21.87
N LYS A 160 19.94 -10.06 23.05
CA LYS A 160 21.07 -9.15 23.20
C LYS A 160 21.07 -7.96 22.22
N ARG A 161 19.89 -7.39 21.94
CA ARG A 161 19.64 -6.30 20.96
C ARG A 161 19.87 -6.70 19.49
N VAL A 162 20.04 -7.97 19.21
CA VAL A 162 20.10 -8.50 17.83
C VAL A 162 18.78 -9.16 17.50
N LYS A 163 18.23 -8.83 16.33
CA LYS A 163 17.02 -9.48 15.82
C LYS A 163 17.38 -10.69 14.98
N TYR A 164 16.67 -11.77 15.22
CA TYR A 164 16.79 -13.04 14.51
C TYR A 164 15.46 -13.30 13.80
N PHE A 165 15.54 -13.72 12.55
CA PHE A 165 14.40 -14.13 11.75
C PHE A 165 14.44 -15.65 11.63
N ASN A 166 13.57 -16.31 12.39
CA ASN A 166 13.50 -17.77 12.37
C ASN A 166 12.38 -18.20 11.42
N PRO A 167 12.65 -19.05 10.42
CA PRO A 167 11.60 -19.55 9.55
C PRO A 167 10.56 -20.33 10.35
N VAL A 168 9.31 -20.14 10.04
CA VAL A 168 8.18 -20.91 10.54
C VAL A 168 7.68 -21.78 9.39
N TYR A 169 7.65 -23.09 9.61
CA TYR A 169 7.25 -24.04 8.58
C TYR A 169 5.82 -24.52 8.79
N LYS A 170 5.13 -24.76 7.70
CA LYS A 170 3.79 -25.31 7.69
C LYS A 170 3.82 -26.77 8.17
N ILE A 171 2.96 -27.09 9.12
CA ILE A 171 2.86 -28.43 9.72
C ILE A 171 1.56 -29.07 9.28
N ASP A 172 1.64 -30.26 8.75
CA ASP A 172 0.49 -31.11 8.47
C ASP A 172 -0.22 -31.51 9.77
N ASN A 173 -1.49 -31.21 9.90
CA ASN A 173 -2.27 -31.40 11.12
C ASN A 173 -2.55 -32.88 11.48
N GLU A 174 -2.41 -33.80 10.52
CA GLU A 174 -2.66 -35.24 10.75
C GLU A 174 -1.38 -35.97 11.12
N THR A 175 -0.31 -35.66 10.41
CA THR A 175 0.97 -36.39 10.57
C THR A 175 1.96 -35.66 11.47
N PHE A 176 1.73 -34.39 11.79
CA PHE A 176 2.63 -33.50 12.54
C PHE A 176 4.01 -33.33 11.90
N ASN A 177 4.13 -33.68 10.61
CA ASN A 177 5.34 -33.44 9.84
C ASN A 177 5.34 -32.09 9.18
N ILE A 178 6.52 -31.54 8.88
CA ILE A 178 6.66 -30.34 8.07
C ILE A 178 6.21 -30.67 6.65
N GLU A 179 5.29 -29.85 6.10
CA GLU A 179 4.91 -29.93 4.69
C GLU A 179 6.08 -29.58 3.77
N VAL A 180 6.21 -30.28 2.66
CA VAL A 180 7.25 -30.03 1.65
C VAL A 180 6.61 -29.71 0.30
N ASP A 181 7.36 -28.98 -0.52
CA ASP A 181 6.98 -28.71 -1.92
C ASP A 181 7.30 -29.93 -2.83
N GLU A 182 7.04 -29.79 -4.14
CA GLU A 182 7.29 -30.83 -5.14
C GLU A 182 8.78 -31.25 -5.24
N ASN A 183 9.70 -30.39 -4.78
CA ASN A 183 11.13 -30.63 -4.77
C ASN A 183 11.65 -31.14 -3.41
N GLY A 184 10.76 -31.35 -2.43
CA GLY A 184 11.11 -31.79 -1.08
C GLY A 184 11.60 -30.67 -0.15
N ASN A 185 11.46 -29.39 -0.51
CA ASN A 185 11.83 -28.29 0.35
C ASN A 185 10.71 -27.97 1.36
N PRO A 186 11.06 -27.65 2.63
CA PRO A 186 10.09 -27.25 3.63
C PRO A 186 9.27 -26.03 3.18
N LYS A 187 7.95 -26.12 3.28
CA LYS A 187 7.05 -24.98 3.00
C LYS A 187 7.02 -24.05 4.20
N LEU A 188 7.16 -22.75 3.95
CA LEU A 188 6.96 -21.73 4.97
C LEU A 188 5.47 -21.60 5.31
N ASP A 189 5.17 -21.36 6.59
CA ASP A 189 3.82 -21.01 7.04
C ASP A 189 3.57 -19.52 6.75
N GLU A 190 3.06 -19.25 5.55
CA GLU A 190 2.82 -17.90 5.04
C GLU A 190 1.50 -17.83 4.27
N ASP A 191 0.87 -16.66 4.31
CA ASP A 191 -0.43 -16.43 3.68
C ASP A 191 -0.32 -15.85 2.26
N PHE A 192 0.87 -15.43 1.81
CA PHE A 192 1.04 -14.67 0.56
C PHE A 192 0.69 -15.48 -0.69
N THR A 193 1.14 -16.74 -0.74
CA THR A 193 0.89 -17.65 -1.89
C THR A 193 -0.62 -17.87 -2.09
N ASP A 194 -1.33 -18.16 -1.01
CA ASP A 194 -2.79 -18.35 -1.05
C ASP A 194 -3.51 -17.04 -1.33
N THR A 195 -3.04 -15.93 -0.78
CA THR A 195 -3.60 -14.59 -1.01
C THR A 195 -3.48 -14.18 -2.48
N ILE A 196 -2.33 -14.41 -3.12
CA ILE A 196 -2.14 -14.14 -4.56
C ILE A 196 -3.09 -14.97 -5.39
N ARG A 197 -3.26 -16.25 -5.07
CA ARG A 197 -4.21 -17.14 -5.76
C ARG A 197 -5.65 -16.65 -5.60
N ASP A 198 -6.05 -16.31 -4.39
CA ASP A 198 -7.39 -15.82 -4.07
C ASP A 198 -7.67 -14.47 -4.77
N PHE A 199 -6.70 -13.55 -4.78
CA PHE A 199 -6.79 -12.28 -5.48
C PHE A 199 -6.96 -12.47 -6.99
N LYS A 200 -6.14 -13.32 -7.61
CA LYS A 200 -6.28 -13.64 -9.04
C LYS A 200 -7.65 -14.24 -9.36
N LYS A 201 -8.13 -15.17 -8.52
CA LYS A 201 -9.46 -15.76 -8.67
C LYS A 201 -10.57 -14.71 -8.53
N TRP A 202 -10.44 -13.78 -7.58
CA TRP A 202 -11.38 -12.68 -7.42
C TRP A 202 -11.37 -11.76 -8.66
N CYS A 203 -10.19 -11.40 -9.19
CA CYS A 203 -10.07 -10.60 -10.41
C CYS A 203 -10.79 -11.24 -11.61
N LEU A 204 -10.76 -12.57 -11.76
CA LEU A 204 -11.47 -13.28 -12.83
C LEU A 204 -12.99 -13.07 -12.77
N GLY A 205 -13.54 -12.81 -11.59
CA GLY A 205 -14.96 -12.50 -11.40
C GLY A 205 -15.34 -11.04 -11.63
N GLN A 206 -14.34 -10.16 -11.84
CA GLN A 206 -14.53 -8.73 -11.99
C GLN A 206 -14.65 -8.29 -13.46
N GLU A 207 -14.82 -6.98 -13.67
CA GLU A 207 -14.84 -6.37 -14.99
C GLU A 207 -13.54 -6.58 -15.76
N GLU A 208 -13.62 -6.59 -17.11
CA GLU A 208 -12.50 -6.93 -18.01
C GLU A 208 -11.26 -6.08 -17.72
N LYS A 209 -11.43 -4.81 -17.44
CA LYS A 209 -10.32 -3.90 -17.14
C LYS A 209 -9.49 -4.35 -15.94
N LEU A 210 -10.10 -4.89 -14.88
CA LEU A 210 -9.34 -5.41 -13.74
C LEU A 210 -8.53 -6.66 -14.10
N LYS A 211 -9.07 -7.49 -15.01
CA LYS A 211 -8.35 -8.65 -15.53
C LYS A 211 -7.12 -8.20 -16.32
N ASP A 212 -7.30 -7.28 -17.26
CA ASP A 212 -6.21 -6.75 -18.09
C ASP A 212 -5.11 -6.09 -17.26
N LEU A 213 -5.48 -5.41 -16.18
CA LEU A 213 -4.51 -4.70 -15.35
C LEU A 213 -3.78 -5.59 -14.33
N PHE A 214 -4.40 -6.68 -13.86
CA PHE A 214 -3.89 -7.42 -12.70
C PHE A 214 -3.68 -8.92 -12.92
N LEU A 215 -4.04 -9.47 -14.08
CA LEU A 215 -3.83 -10.89 -14.40
C LEU A 215 -2.76 -11.14 -15.47
N ASP A 216 -2.48 -10.16 -16.32
CA ASP A 216 -1.39 -10.17 -17.31
C ASP A 216 -0.10 -9.61 -16.68
#